data_8d8ebb6fe236bc662c9a654a02a40787
#
_entry.id   8d8ebb6fe236bc662c9a654a02a40787
#
_cell.length_a   1.000
_cell.length_b   1.000
_cell.length_c   1.000
_cell.angle_alpha   90.00
_cell.angle_beta   90.00
_cell.angle_gamma   90.00
#
_symmetry.space_group_name_H-M   'P 1'
#
loop_
_entity.id
_entity.type
_entity.pdbx_description
1 polymer ?
#
loop_
_entity_poly.entity_id
_entity_poly.type
_entity_poly.pdbx_seq_one_letter_code
_entity_poly.pdbx_strand_id
1 'polypeptide(L)'
;MLQATQPVIEADAAAVVSTSGSTGAPKGVVLSRAAIRASVEATHAWLGAPGDWVLALPTYYIAGLMVLARTHLAGMRAKPVRADLNDLAEVAHGLSGRRYISLVPAQLERALRRSDITRALGSFSAVLVGGGPANIGLTQRAEAAGIQVVTTYGMSETCGGCVYDGQPLAGVDVELAADGRILIKSSSLLSGYRLRPDLTAEVLTQGWFKTQDLGRWEAGRLIVLGRMDDIVITGGHKVDLVDVEQPVQQWAARRGAHGAVVAVPDAVWGNTIIAVSDSPGSLVDLQTAVREALPAYAVPRELVQVDRLPWLASGKPDRVAIRSMIMKVRDERRVRA
;
A
#
# COMPACT_ATOMS: atom_id res chain seq x y z
N MET A 1 1.73 19.95 7.52
CA MET A 1 2.65 19.66 8.63
C MET A 1 1.86 19.09 9.80
N LEU A 2 2.35 18.04 10.45
CA LEU A 2 1.67 17.38 11.58
C LEU A 2 1.69 18.21 12.88
N GLN A 3 2.19 19.43 12.85
CA GLN A 3 2.37 20.34 14.00
C GLN A 3 3.01 19.60 15.19
N ALA A 4 4.17 18.99 14.94
CA ALA A 4 4.90 18.16 15.93
C ALA A 4 5.23 18.88 17.25
N THR A 5 5.27 20.21 17.22
CA THR A 5 5.50 21.06 18.39
C THR A 5 4.26 21.27 19.26
N GLN A 6 3.07 20.95 18.76
CA GLN A 6 1.86 20.99 19.58
C GLN A 6 1.74 19.72 20.42
N PRO A 7 1.39 19.82 21.71
CA PRO A 7 1.16 18.63 22.54
C PRO A 7 0.03 17.78 21.95
N VAL A 8 0.14 16.48 22.13
CA VAL A 8 -0.96 15.56 21.80
C VAL A 8 -2.04 15.77 22.85
N ILE A 9 -3.23 16.14 22.38
CA ILE A 9 -4.38 16.45 23.28
C ILE A 9 -5.25 15.21 23.53
N GLU A 10 -5.06 14.15 22.75
CA GLU A 10 -5.75 12.87 22.95
C GLU A 10 -5.07 12.08 24.08
N ALA A 11 -5.78 11.91 25.20
CA ALA A 11 -5.24 11.36 26.44
C ALA A 11 -4.60 9.96 26.29
N ASP A 12 -5.10 9.14 25.35
CA ASP A 12 -4.65 7.77 25.12
C ASP A 12 -3.72 7.60 23.91
N ALA A 13 -3.31 8.71 23.28
CA ALA A 13 -2.46 8.64 22.10
C ALA A 13 -1.09 8.02 22.43
N ALA A 14 -0.77 6.91 21.77
CA ALA A 14 0.52 6.23 21.88
C ALA A 14 1.42 6.53 20.67
N ALA A 15 0.82 6.78 19.50
CA ALA A 15 1.54 7.11 18.28
C ALA A 15 0.72 8.03 17.36
N VAL A 16 1.43 8.85 16.57
CA VAL A 16 0.86 9.58 15.44
C VAL A 16 1.63 9.17 14.20
N VAL A 17 0.94 8.53 13.25
CA VAL A 17 1.54 8.06 12.00
C VAL A 17 1.14 8.99 10.87
N SER A 18 2.15 9.53 10.17
CA SER A 18 1.90 10.35 8.98
C SER A 18 1.49 9.50 7.79
N THR A 19 0.41 9.89 7.11
CA THR A 19 0.01 9.28 5.84
C THR A 19 -0.01 10.35 4.75
N SER A 20 0.43 9.97 3.54
CA SER A 20 0.26 10.81 2.36
C SER A 20 -1.22 10.77 1.98
N GLY A 21 -1.99 11.79 2.36
CA GLY A 21 -3.39 11.86 1.94
C GLY A 21 -3.52 11.90 0.42
N SER A 22 -4.57 11.28 -0.15
CA SER A 22 -4.92 11.38 -1.57
C SER A 22 -5.15 12.83 -2.04
N THR A 23 -5.41 13.75 -1.10
CA THR A 23 -5.55 15.20 -1.32
C THR A 23 -4.22 15.95 -1.31
N GLY A 24 -3.08 15.27 -1.16
CA GLY A 24 -1.73 15.87 -1.15
C GLY A 24 -1.29 16.45 0.20
N ALA A 25 -2.20 16.68 1.15
CA ALA A 25 -1.83 17.13 2.49
C ALA A 25 -1.63 15.92 3.43
N PRO A 26 -0.45 15.79 4.09
CA PRO A 26 -0.23 14.71 5.04
C PRO A 26 -1.22 14.78 6.20
N LYS A 27 -1.78 13.62 6.58
CA LYS A 27 -2.66 13.45 7.74
C LYS A 27 -1.90 12.73 8.85
N GLY A 28 -2.12 13.13 10.09
CA GLY A 28 -1.61 12.44 11.27
C GLY A 28 -2.67 11.49 11.81
N VAL A 29 -2.48 10.20 11.64
CA VAL A 29 -3.36 9.17 12.21
C VAL A 29 -2.98 8.97 13.67
N VAL A 30 -3.91 9.25 14.57
CA VAL A 30 -3.72 9.10 16.03
C VAL A 30 -4.12 7.69 16.45
N LEU A 31 -3.18 6.96 17.03
CA LEU A 31 -3.37 5.59 17.49
C LEU A 31 -3.26 5.53 19.01
N SER A 32 -4.27 4.97 19.65
CA SER A 32 -4.26 4.73 21.07
C SER A 32 -3.42 3.50 21.44
N ARG A 33 -3.00 3.43 22.70
CA ARG A 33 -2.32 2.25 23.23
C ARG A 33 -3.21 1.00 23.17
N ALA A 34 -4.50 1.17 23.42
CA ALA A 34 -5.48 0.08 23.33
C ALA A 34 -5.62 -0.45 21.89
N ALA A 35 -5.69 0.45 20.90
CA ALA A 35 -5.81 0.06 19.49
C ALA A 35 -4.56 -0.69 18.98
N ILE A 36 -3.36 -0.20 19.36
CA ILE A 36 -2.11 -0.90 19.02
C ILE A 36 -2.09 -2.30 19.65
N ARG A 37 -2.45 -2.41 20.92
CA ARG A 37 -2.52 -3.71 21.63
C ARG A 37 -3.48 -4.66 20.95
N ALA A 38 -4.70 -4.22 20.64
CA ALA A 38 -5.72 -5.04 19.96
C ALA A 38 -5.22 -5.59 18.60
N SER A 39 -4.57 -4.77 17.80
CA SER A 39 -3.97 -5.21 16.54
C SER A 39 -2.85 -6.23 16.74
N VAL A 40 -2.01 -6.07 17.75
CA VAL A 40 -0.93 -7.02 18.08
C VAL A 40 -1.52 -8.37 18.51
N GLU A 41 -2.48 -8.36 19.42
CA GLU A 41 -3.14 -9.57 19.93
C GLU A 41 -3.85 -10.34 18.81
N ALA A 42 -4.57 -9.66 17.94
CA ALA A 42 -5.22 -10.26 16.78
C ALA A 42 -4.21 -10.89 15.80
N THR A 43 -3.07 -10.21 15.55
CA THR A 43 -1.98 -10.77 14.75
C THR A 43 -1.37 -12.01 15.37
N HIS A 44 -1.06 -11.99 16.68
CA HIS A 44 -0.49 -13.13 17.39
C HIS A 44 -1.44 -14.31 17.43
N ALA A 45 -2.76 -14.08 17.60
CA ALA A 45 -3.78 -15.12 17.52
C ALA A 45 -3.83 -15.77 16.13
N TRP A 46 -3.76 -14.99 15.05
CA TRP A 46 -3.70 -15.50 13.69
C TRP A 46 -2.45 -16.35 13.43
N LEU A 47 -1.30 -15.87 13.85
CA LEU A 47 -0.02 -16.56 13.67
C LEU A 47 0.17 -17.77 14.61
N GLY A 48 -0.74 -17.94 15.57
CA GLY A 48 -0.76 -19.03 16.53
C GLY A 48 0.17 -18.86 17.74
N ALA A 49 1.15 -17.97 17.69
CA ALA A 49 2.00 -17.59 18.84
C ALA A 49 2.84 -16.34 18.51
N PRO A 50 3.35 -15.63 19.53
CA PRO A 50 4.46 -14.70 19.40
C PRO A 50 5.72 -15.39 18.85
N GLY A 51 6.65 -14.60 18.31
CA GLY A 51 7.93 -15.09 17.80
C GLY A 51 8.89 -13.94 17.50
N ASP A 52 10.06 -14.28 17.01
CA ASP A 52 11.07 -13.31 16.59
C ASP A 52 10.65 -12.56 15.33
N TRP A 53 10.66 -11.23 15.40
CA TRP A 53 10.34 -10.38 14.27
C TRP A 53 11.59 -9.74 13.68
N VAL A 54 11.72 -9.84 12.35
CA VAL A 54 12.72 -9.11 11.59
C VAL A 54 12.12 -7.79 11.11
N LEU A 55 12.83 -6.69 11.39
CA LEU A 55 12.43 -5.33 11.03
C LEU A 55 13.09 -4.93 9.71
N ALA A 56 12.36 -5.08 8.62
CA ALA A 56 12.77 -4.74 7.25
C ALA A 56 12.10 -3.47 6.71
N LEU A 57 11.23 -2.83 7.51
CA LEU A 57 10.44 -1.67 7.13
C LEU A 57 10.72 -0.48 8.05
N PRO A 58 10.72 0.75 7.52
CA PRO A 58 10.91 1.94 8.34
C PRO A 58 9.84 2.08 9.44
N THR A 59 10.25 2.44 10.65
CA THR A 59 9.38 2.51 11.84
C THR A 59 8.47 3.73 11.88
N TYR A 60 8.68 4.70 11.01
CA TYR A 60 7.78 5.85 10.84
C TYR A 60 6.56 5.51 9.95
N TYR A 61 6.52 4.32 9.32
CA TYR A 61 5.34 3.75 8.71
C TYR A 61 4.68 2.73 9.63
N ILE A 62 3.38 2.59 9.51
CA ILE A 62 2.59 1.71 10.36
C ILE A 62 3.11 0.27 10.39
N ALA A 63 3.54 -0.27 9.25
CA ALA A 63 4.01 -1.65 9.18
C ALA A 63 5.28 -1.89 10.02
N GLY A 64 6.26 -0.97 9.96
CA GLY A 64 7.47 -1.04 10.78
C GLY A 64 7.18 -0.76 12.26
N LEU A 65 6.32 0.22 12.56
CA LEU A 65 5.86 0.50 13.93
C LEU A 65 5.22 -0.73 14.56
N MET A 66 4.36 -1.44 13.82
CA MET A 66 3.68 -2.63 14.35
C MET A 66 4.62 -3.83 14.53
N VAL A 67 5.74 -3.93 13.80
CA VAL A 67 6.80 -4.90 14.14
C VAL A 67 7.38 -4.61 15.52
N LEU A 68 7.68 -3.33 15.82
CA LEU A 68 8.16 -2.94 17.16
C LEU A 68 7.11 -3.21 18.25
N ALA A 69 5.85 -2.89 17.98
CA ALA A 69 4.77 -3.12 18.94
C ALA A 69 4.58 -4.61 19.25
N ARG A 70 4.61 -5.47 18.22
CA ARG A 70 4.49 -6.94 18.38
C ARG A 70 5.62 -7.52 19.22
N THR A 71 6.86 -7.10 18.97
CA THR A 71 8.02 -7.56 19.74
C THR A 71 8.01 -7.04 21.16
N HIS A 72 7.67 -5.76 21.36
CA HIS A 72 7.61 -5.16 22.70
C HIS A 72 6.57 -5.85 23.58
N LEU A 73 5.35 -6.05 23.07
CA LEU A 73 4.28 -6.71 23.82
C LEU A 73 4.55 -8.20 24.09
N ALA A 74 5.40 -8.83 23.29
CA ALA A 74 5.87 -10.19 23.51
C ALA A 74 7.10 -10.27 24.45
N GLY A 75 7.59 -9.14 24.98
CA GLY A 75 8.82 -9.09 25.77
C GLY A 75 10.09 -9.37 24.98
N MET A 76 10.03 -9.22 23.65
CA MET A 76 11.12 -9.52 22.72
C MET A 76 11.70 -8.23 22.12
N ARG A 77 12.71 -8.37 21.27
CA ARG A 77 13.32 -7.26 20.50
C ARG A 77 13.31 -7.57 19.02
N ALA A 78 12.86 -6.61 18.19
CA ALA A 78 12.95 -6.73 16.74
C ALA A 78 14.42 -6.80 16.30
N LYS A 79 14.69 -7.61 15.29
CA LYS A 79 16.03 -7.73 14.67
C LYS A 79 16.05 -6.90 13.37
N PRO A 80 16.73 -5.76 13.36
CA PRO A 80 16.78 -4.93 12.16
C PRO A 80 17.58 -5.61 11.06
N VAL A 81 17.13 -5.41 9.82
CA VAL A 81 17.86 -5.77 8.61
C VAL A 81 17.87 -4.59 7.63
N ARG A 82 18.80 -4.62 6.71
CA ARG A 82 18.90 -3.63 5.64
C ARG A 82 17.66 -3.69 4.74
N ALA A 83 17.26 -2.54 4.18
CA ALA A 83 16.08 -2.46 3.31
C ALA A 83 16.20 -3.32 2.03
N ASP A 84 17.42 -3.63 1.60
CA ASP A 84 17.74 -4.51 0.48
C ASP A 84 17.79 -6.01 0.86
N LEU A 85 17.61 -6.34 2.14
CA LEU A 85 17.62 -7.67 2.73
C LEU A 85 18.96 -8.43 2.57
N ASN A 86 20.06 -7.74 2.27
CA ASN A 86 21.37 -8.37 2.03
C ASN A 86 21.92 -9.13 3.23
N ASP A 87 21.55 -8.74 4.44
CA ASP A 87 21.95 -9.34 5.72
C ASP A 87 20.89 -10.29 6.31
N LEU A 88 19.78 -10.54 5.58
CA LEU A 88 18.67 -11.34 6.09
C LEU A 88 19.08 -12.77 6.45
N ALA A 89 19.92 -13.40 5.63
CA ALA A 89 20.37 -14.77 5.87
C ALA A 89 21.18 -14.90 7.18
N GLU A 90 22.07 -13.94 7.46
CA GLU A 90 22.85 -13.86 8.69
C GLU A 90 21.93 -13.64 9.90
N VAL A 91 21.03 -12.64 9.83
CA VAL A 91 20.10 -12.35 10.91
C VAL A 91 19.15 -13.52 11.17
N ALA A 92 18.62 -14.16 10.11
CA ALA A 92 17.73 -15.32 10.24
C ALA A 92 18.43 -16.52 10.90
N HIS A 93 19.74 -16.73 10.66
CA HIS A 93 20.50 -17.80 11.27
C HIS A 93 20.62 -17.63 12.80
N GLY A 94 20.66 -16.38 13.29
CA GLY A 94 20.71 -16.07 14.71
C GLY A 94 19.37 -16.11 15.46
N LEU A 95 18.27 -16.45 14.77
CA LEU A 95 16.94 -16.54 15.37
C LEU A 95 16.59 -17.97 15.76
N SER A 96 15.84 -18.13 16.85
CA SER A 96 15.35 -19.43 17.34
C SER A 96 13.82 -19.42 17.42
N GLY A 97 13.20 -20.58 17.14
CA GLY A 97 11.75 -20.72 17.24
C GLY A 97 11.00 -20.11 16.02
N ARG A 98 9.81 -19.55 16.27
CA ARG A 98 8.97 -18.93 15.24
C ARG A 98 9.56 -17.60 14.80
N ARG A 99 9.63 -17.39 13.49
CA ARG A 99 10.23 -16.20 12.86
C ARG A 99 9.24 -15.54 11.94
N TYR A 100 9.16 -14.23 12.04
CA TYR A 100 8.24 -13.43 11.24
C TYR A 100 8.94 -12.23 10.63
N ILE A 101 8.50 -11.84 9.45
CA ILE A 101 8.96 -10.63 8.77
C ILE A 101 7.78 -9.98 8.04
N SER A 102 7.75 -8.65 8.00
CA SER A 102 6.80 -7.91 7.17
C SER A 102 7.53 -7.26 6.00
N LEU A 103 7.01 -7.45 4.80
CA LEU A 103 7.57 -6.93 3.55
C LEU A 103 6.48 -6.20 2.74
N VAL A 104 6.91 -5.30 1.88
CA VAL A 104 6.06 -4.81 0.78
C VAL A 104 6.25 -5.69 -0.47
N PRO A 105 5.27 -5.73 -1.40
CA PRO A 105 5.38 -6.56 -2.61
C PRO A 105 6.67 -6.35 -3.40
N ALA A 106 7.15 -5.11 -3.51
CA ALA A 106 8.39 -4.79 -4.21
C ALA A 106 9.65 -5.39 -3.55
N GLN A 107 9.66 -5.54 -2.21
CA GLN A 107 10.76 -6.23 -1.50
C GLN A 107 10.71 -7.73 -1.77
N LEU A 108 9.52 -8.35 -1.72
CA LEU A 108 9.35 -9.77 -2.03
C LEU A 108 9.75 -10.08 -3.48
N GLU A 109 9.32 -9.25 -4.44
CA GLU A 109 9.72 -9.39 -5.87
C GLU A 109 11.25 -9.35 -6.05
N ARG A 110 11.95 -8.44 -5.37
CA ARG A 110 13.41 -8.37 -5.39
C ARG A 110 14.06 -9.56 -4.70
N ALA A 111 13.49 -10.00 -3.59
CA ALA A 111 13.98 -11.16 -2.84
C ALA A 111 13.96 -12.44 -3.67
N LEU A 112 12.89 -12.69 -4.44
CA LEU A 112 12.75 -13.85 -5.31
C LEU A 112 13.77 -13.92 -6.46
N ARG A 113 14.46 -12.83 -6.78
CA ARG A 113 15.55 -12.81 -7.77
C ARG A 113 16.89 -13.26 -7.18
N ARG A 114 16.92 -13.53 -5.87
CA ARG A 114 18.14 -13.89 -5.12
C ARG A 114 17.93 -15.16 -4.32
N SER A 115 18.64 -16.19 -4.69
CA SER A 115 18.49 -17.54 -4.09
C SER A 115 18.84 -17.60 -2.60
N ASP A 116 19.81 -16.79 -2.15
CA ASP A 116 20.21 -16.67 -0.75
C ASP A 116 19.10 -16.06 0.11
N ILE A 117 18.50 -14.95 -0.35
CA ILE A 117 17.40 -14.27 0.34
C ILE A 117 16.12 -15.12 0.29
N THR A 118 15.81 -15.71 -0.86
CA THR A 118 14.65 -16.63 -1.02
C THR A 118 14.73 -17.78 -0.04
N ARG A 119 15.90 -18.42 0.08
CA ARG A 119 16.13 -19.51 1.03
C ARG A 119 15.99 -19.04 2.48
N ALA A 120 16.52 -17.87 2.82
CA ALA A 120 16.36 -17.29 4.14
C ALA A 120 14.88 -17.05 4.47
N LEU A 121 14.09 -16.46 3.54
CA LEU A 121 12.65 -16.25 3.71
C LEU A 121 11.87 -17.57 3.87
N GLY A 122 12.29 -18.63 3.20
CA GLY A 122 11.69 -19.98 3.37
C GLY A 122 11.85 -20.57 4.77
N SER A 123 12.73 -20.01 5.60
CA SER A 123 12.90 -20.43 7.01
C SER A 123 11.94 -19.69 7.98
N PHE A 124 11.17 -18.74 7.49
CA PHE A 124 10.22 -17.98 8.32
C PHE A 124 8.90 -18.72 8.47
N SER A 125 8.32 -18.66 9.67
CA SER A 125 7.00 -19.23 9.96
C SER A 125 5.88 -18.47 9.24
N ALA A 126 6.07 -17.18 8.98
CA ALA A 126 5.24 -16.38 8.09
C ALA A 126 5.99 -15.14 7.57
N VAL A 127 5.77 -14.83 6.30
CA VAL A 127 6.19 -13.61 5.63
C VAL A 127 4.93 -12.80 5.33
N LEU A 128 4.69 -11.74 6.11
CA LEU A 128 3.53 -10.88 5.93
C LEU A 128 3.78 -9.91 4.78
N VAL A 129 2.92 -9.91 3.77
CA VAL A 129 3.06 -9.08 2.58
C VAL A 129 1.87 -8.14 2.47
N GLY A 130 2.13 -6.83 2.53
CA GLY A 130 1.07 -5.83 2.50
C GLY A 130 1.54 -4.45 2.07
N GLY A 131 0.68 -3.44 2.24
CA GLY A 131 0.99 -2.05 1.88
C GLY A 131 0.92 -1.73 0.39
N GLY A 132 0.46 -2.66 -0.42
CA GLY A 132 0.21 -2.50 -1.85
C GLY A 132 -0.53 -3.69 -2.43
N PRO A 133 -1.03 -3.61 -3.67
CA PRO A 133 -1.68 -4.74 -4.32
C PRO A 133 -0.70 -5.93 -4.39
N ALA A 134 -1.09 -7.04 -3.78
CA ALA A 134 -0.36 -8.29 -3.94
C ALA A 134 -0.82 -8.94 -5.26
N ASN A 135 0.06 -8.94 -6.25
CA ASN A 135 -0.19 -9.70 -7.48
C ASN A 135 -0.22 -11.20 -7.14
N ILE A 136 -1.29 -11.90 -7.52
CA ILE A 136 -1.45 -13.35 -7.32
C ILE A 136 -0.23 -14.13 -7.84
N GLY A 137 0.31 -13.74 -8.99
CA GLY A 137 1.52 -14.37 -9.54
C GLY A 137 2.77 -14.18 -8.67
N LEU A 138 2.87 -13.10 -7.89
CA LEU A 138 3.97 -12.90 -6.95
C LEU A 138 3.87 -13.83 -5.74
N THR A 139 2.69 -13.95 -5.15
CA THR A 139 2.47 -14.84 -4.00
C THR A 139 2.66 -16.30 -4.40
N GLN A 140 2.11 -16.72 -5.54
CA GLN A 140 2.30 -18.08 -6.07
C GLN A 140 3.78 -18.44 -6.32
N ARG A 141 4.57 -17.51 -6.89
CA ARG A 141 6.02 -17.75 -7.08
C ARG A 141 6.76 -17.86 -5.75
N ALA A 142 6.38 -17.05 -4.75
CA ALA A 142 6.98 -17.12 -3.43
C ALA A 142 6.63 -18.43 -2.72
N GLU A 143 5.38 -18.87 -2.77
CA GLU A 143 4.91 -20.13 -2.21
C GLU A 143 5.58 -21.33 -2.90
N ALA A 144 5.70 -21.32 -4.23
CA ALA A 144 6.44 -22.33 -5.00
C ALA A 144 7.93 -22.38 -4.63
N ALA A 145 8.50 -21.27 -4.14
CA ALA A 145 9.85 -21.21 -3.60
C ALA A 145 9.97 -21.61 -2.12
N GLY A 146 8.87 -22.12 -1.51
CA GLY A 146 8.83 -22.59 -0.12
C GLY A 146 8.64 -21.47 0.92
N ILE A 147 8.26 -20.26 0.52
CA ILE A 147 8.02 -19.14 1.44
C ILE A 147 6.56 -19.18 1.93
N GLN A 148 6.37 -19.12 3.25
CA GLN A 148 5.04 -19.08 3.87
C GLN A 148 4.51 -17.62 3.81
N VAL A 149 3.87 -17.27 2.71
CA VAL A 149 3.32 -15.94 2.49
C VAL A 149 1.97 -15.80 3.21
N VAL A 150 1.77 -14.67 3.88
CA VAL A 150 0.47 -14.22 4.41
C VAL A 150 0.20 -12.85 3.81
N THR A 151 -0.82 -12.75 2.97
CA THR A 151 -1.24 -11.47 2.40
C THR A 151 -1.98 -10.65 3.44
N THR A 152 -1.68 -9.36 3.54
CA THR A 152 -2.29 -8.51 4.56
C THR A 152 -2.92 -7.26 3.96
N TYR A 153 -4.18 -7.01 4.31
CA TYR A 153 -4.87 -5.76 4.02
C TYR A 153 -5.08 -4.97 5.31
N GLY A 154 -4.82 -3.69 5.22
CA GLY A 154 -4.96 -2.71 6.30
C GLY A 154 -4.15 -1.45 6.02
N MET A 155 -4.25 -0.49 6.92
CA MET A 155 -3.68 0.83 6.77
C MET A 155 -3.29 1.43 8.13
N SER A 156 -2.81 2.66 8.15
CA SER A 156 -2.47 3.33 9.42
C SER A 156 -3.68 3.45 10.33
N GLU A 157 -4.85 3.69 9.76
CA GLU A 157 -6.13 3.86 10.43
C GLU A 157 -6.64 2.59 11.13
N THR A 158 -6.11 1.42 10.73
CA THR A 158 -6.43 0.09 11.33
C THR A 158 -5.29 -0.48 12.17
N CYS A 159 -4.30 0.32 12.59
CA CYS A 159 -3.07 -0.15 13.21
C CYS A 159 -2.35 -1.23 12.37
N GLY A 160 -2.28 -1.05 11.06
CA GLY A 160 -1.71 -2.03 10.13
C GLY A 160 -2.71 -3.04 9.61
N GLY A 161 -2.24 -4.26 9.30
CA GLY A 161 -3.09 -5.30 8.73
C GLY A 161 -4.20 -5.74 9.67
N CYS A 162 -5.44 -5.76 9.18
CA CYS A 162 -6.63 -6.20 9.91
C CYS A 162 -7.38 -7.34 9.19
N VAL A 163 -7.02 -7.63 7.93
CA VAL A 163 -7.52 -8.78 7.15
C VAL A 163 -6.32 -9.53 6.60
N TYR A 164 -6.19 -10.81 6.90
CA TYR A 164 -5.10 -11.67 6.44
C TYR A 164 -5.64 -12.77 5.55
N ASP A 165 -5.03 -12.98 4.38
CA ASP A 165 -5.46 -13.93 3.34
C ASP A 165 -6.97 -13.82 3.02
N GLY A 166 -7.48 -12.59 3.02
CA GLY A 166 -8.89 -12.28 2.79
C GLY A 166 -9.81 -12.56 3.99
N GLN A 167 -9.30 -12.99 5.13
CA GLN A 167 -10.05 -13.27 6.35
C GLN A 167 -9.85 -12.14 7.38
N PRO A 168 -10.92 -11.52 7.90
CA PRO A 168 -10.81 -10.58 9.01
C PRO A 168 -10.17 -11.23 10.23
N LEU A 169 -9.27 -10.49 10.89
CA LEU A 169 -8.68 -10.94 12.15
C LEU A 169 -9.73 -10.98 13.27
N ALA A 170 -9.44 -11.69 14.35
CA ALA A 170 -10.30 -11.74 15.52
C ALA A 170 -10.62 -10.32 16.05
N GLY A 171 -11.91 -10.02 16.24
CA GLY A 171 -12.39 -8.71 16.67
C GLY A 171 -12.41 -7.64 15.59
N VAL A 172 -12.30 -8.04 14.32
CA VAL A 172 -12.46 -7.18 13.15
C VAL A 172 -13.71 -7.58 12.39
N ASP A 173 -14.67 -6.66 12.29
CA ASP A 173 -15.84 -6.79 11.43
C ASP A 173 -15.59 -6.03 10.13
N VAL A 174 -15.97 -6.63 9.00
CA VAL A 174 -15.87 -6.03 7.67
C VAL A 174 -17.20 -6.12 6.96
N GLU A 175 -17.71 -4.98 6.51
CA GLU A 175 -18.91 -4.86 5.70
C GLU A 175 -18.61 -4.14 4.39
N LEU A 176 -19.48 -4.31 3.41
CA LEU A 176 -19.44 -3.56 2.15
C LEU A 176 -20.64 -2.62 2.08
N ALA A 177 -20.38 -1.34 1.89
CA ALA A 177 -21.42 -0.37 1.61
C ALA A 177 -22.07 -0.62 0.24
N ALA A 178 -23.22 0.01 -0.02
CA ALA A 178 -23.94 -0.14 -1.29
C ALA A 178 -23.12 0.25 -2.54
N ASP A 179 -22.12 1.12 -2.38
CA ASP A 179 -21.18 1.53 -3.43
C ASP A 179 -19.96 0.59 -3.57
N GLY A 180 -19.92 -0.51 -2.80
CA GLY A 180 -18.83 -1.49 -2.77
C GLY A 180 -17.67 -1.10 -1.86
N ARG A 181 -17.77 0.00 -1.12
CA ARG A 181 -16.74 0.49 -0.23
C ARG A 181 -16.59 -0.41 0.99
N ILE A 182 -15.35 -0.70 1.36
CA ILE A 182 -15.04 -1.49 2.55
C ILE A 182 -15.23 -0.63 3.80
N LEU A 183 -16.05 -1.14 4.72
CA LEU A 183 -16.25 -0.59 6.06
C LEU A 183 -15.60 -1.53 7.07
N ILE A 184 -14.90 -0.96 8.05
CA ILE A 184 -14.18 -1.74 9.07
C ILE A 184 -14.61 -1.28 10.44
N LYS A 185 -14.95 -2.23 11.32
CA LYS A 185 -15.18 -1.99 12.74
C LYS A 185 -14.25 -2.86 13.55
N SER A 186 -13.50 -2.24 14.46
CA SER A 186 -12.52 -2.94 15.29
C SER A 186 -12.06 -2.06 16.46
N SER A 187 -11.61 -2.69 17.52
CA SER A 187 -10.90 -2.01 18.60
C SER A 187 -9.49 -1.53 18.20
N SER A 188 -8.98 -1.94 17.04
CA SER A 188 -7.70 -1.48 16.49
C SER A 188 -7.79 -0.22 15.62
N LEU A 189 -8.95 0.41 15.51
CA LEU A 189 -9.12 1.63 14.73
C LEU A 189 -8.44 2.85 15.36
N LEU A 190 -8.12 3.81 14.49
CA LEU A 190 -7.61 5.13 14.88
C LEU A 190 -8.57 5.82 15.85
N SER A 191 -8.03 6.67 16.74
CA SER A 191 -8.84 7.58 17.57
C SER A 191 -9.33 8.78 16.76
N GLY A 192 -8.65 9.14 15.70
CA GLY A 192 -8.98 10.24 14.80
C GLY A 192 -7.76 10.74 14.03
N TYR A 193 -7.98 11.76 13.21
CA TYR A 193 -6.90 12.50 12.55
C TYR A 193 -6.50 13.69 13.39
N ARG A 194 -5.18 13.81 13.68
CA ARG A 194 -4.60 14.86 14.47
C ARG A 194 -5.04 16.25 14.01
N LEU A 195 -5.65 17.04 14.90
CA LEU A 195 -6.13 18.40 14.67
C LEU A 195 -7.11 18.52 13.47
N ARG A 196 -7.76 17.41 13.11
CA ARG A 196 -8.74 17.36 11.99
C ARG A 196 -10.00 16.59 12.41
N PRO A 197 -10.78 17.16 13.36
CA PRO A 197 -12.05 16.54 13.78
C PRO A 197 -13.06 16.47 12.63
N ASP A 198 -13.00 17.39 11.66
CA ASP A 198 -13.76 17.40 10.43
C ASP A 198 -13.55 16.09 9.64
N LEU A 199 -12.29 15.78 9.30
CA LEU A 199 -11.94 14.55 8.58
C LEU A 199 -12.22 13.29 9.41
N THR A 200 -12.10 13.37 10.72
CA THR A 200 -12.40 12.23 11.60
C THR A 200 -13.89 11.89 11.54
N ALA A 201 -14.77 12.88 11.59
CA ALA A 201 -16.22 12.71 11.50
C ALA A 201 -16.67 12.17 10.13
N GLU A 202 -15.95 12.50 9.04
CA GLU A 202 -16.24 12.00 7.71
C GLU A 202 -16.00 10.48 7.57
N VAL A 203 -15.00 9.95 8.29
CA VAL A 203 -14.56 8.55 8.10
C VAL A 203 -14.96 7.63 9.25
N LEU A 204 -15.22 8.16 10.46
CA LEU A 204 -15.64 7.39 11.62
C LEU A 204 -17.11 7.69 11.95
N THR A 205 -17.98 6.70 11.75
CA THR A 205 -19.41 6.84 12.05
C THR A 205 -19.91 5.58 12.78
N GLN A 206 -20.46 5.76 13.97
CA GLN A 206 -21.02 4.65 14.78
C GLN A 206 -20.04 3.48 15.01
N GLY A 207 -18.74 3.78 15.13
CA GLY A 207 -17.69 2.78 15.32
C GLY A 207 -17.20 2.11 14.03
N TRP A 208 -17.76 2.46 12.88
CA TRP A 208 -17.30 2.02 11.57
C TRP A 208 -16.32 3.02 10.95
N PHE A 209 -15.20 2.52 10.49
CA PHE A 209 -14.25 3.26 9.67
C PHE A 209 -14.58 3.04 8.19
N LYS A 210 -14.89 4.12 7.52
CA LYS A 210 -15.21 4.16 6.09
C LYS A 210 -13.93 4.34 5.30
N THR A 211 -13.45 3.27 4.69
CA THR A 211 -12.22 3.31 3.88
C THR A 211 -12.47 4.00 2.53
N GLN A 212 -11.41 4.25 1.76
CA GLN A 212 -11.52 4.61 0.35
C GLN A 212 -11.33 3.39 -0.57
N ASP A 213 -11.25 2.20 -0.01
CA ASP A 213 -11.00 0.98 -0.76
C ASP A 213 -12.32 0.30 -1.13
N LEU A 214 -12.38 -0.26 -2.32
CA LEU A 214 -13.49 -1.09 -2.80
C LEU A 214 -13.17 -2.56 -2.62
N GLY A 215 -14.19 -3.35 -2.33
CA GLY A 215 -14.04 -4.78 -2.16
C GLY A 215 -15.25 -5.57 -2.62
N ARG A 216 -15.09 -6.88 -2.65
CA ARG A 216 -16.17 -7.86 -2.78
C ARG A 216 -15.86 -9.07 -1.92
N TRP A 217 -16.90 -9.79 -1.55
CA TRP A 217 -16.76 -11.10 -0.94
C TRP A 217 -16.76 -12.17 -2.04
N GLU A 218 -15.79 -13.09 -1.97
CA GLU A 218 -15.70 -14.22 -2.87
C GLU A 218 -15.28 -15.46 -2.08
N ALA A 219 -16.10 -16.50 -2.08
CA ALA A 219 -15.89 -17.73 -1.30
C ALA A 219 -15.52 -17.47 0.18
N GLY A 220 -16.17 -16.47 0.80
CA GLY A 220 -15.93 -16.09 2.21
C GLY A 220 -14.62 -15.33 2.45
N ARG A 221 -13.94 -14.86 1.39
CA ARG A 221 -12.74 -14.03 1.47
C ARG A 221 -13.01 -12.64 0.95
N LEU A 222 -12.49 -11.63 1.63
CA LEU A 222 -12.50 -10.26 1.14
C LEU A 222 -11.47 -10.12 0.02
N ILE A 223 -11.93 -9.73 -1.16
CA ILE A 223 -11.09 -9.34 -2.29
C ILE A 223 -11.10 -7.80 -2.37
N VAL A 224 -9.95 -7.19 -2.18
CA VAL A 224 -9.77 -5.74 -2.37
C VAL A 224 -9.61 -5.48 -3.86
N LEU A 225 -10.48 -4.65 -4.41
CA LEU A 225 -10.55 -4.37 -5.86
C LEU A 225 -9.71 -3.16 -6.26
N GLY A 226 -9.44 -2.24 -5.34
CA GLY A 226 -8.72 -1.00 -5.61
C GLY A 226 -9.26 0.14 -4.75
N ARG A 227 -8.91 1.38 -5.11
CA ARG A 227 -9.34 2.56 -4.38
C ARG A 227 -10.32 3.40 -5.20
N MET A 228 -11.28 4.00 -4.53
CA MET A 228 -12.25 4.90 -5.18
C MET A 228 -11.60 6.11 -5.83
N ASP A 229 -10.53 6.63 -5.21
CA ASP A 229 -9.77 7.78 -5.72
C ASP A 229 -8.80 7.41 -6.87
N ASP A 230 -8.54 6.13 -7.10
CA ASP A 230 -7.80 5.62 -8.26
C ASP A 230 -8.73 5.26 -9.44
N ILE A 231 -10.05 5.18 -9.22
CA ILE A 231 -11.01 4.91 -10.29
C ILE A 231 -11.39 6.22 -10.99
N VAL A 232 -11.20 6.25 -12.28
CA VAL A 232 -11.56 7.38 -13.13
C VAL A 232 -12.60 6.98 -14.17
N ILE A 233 -13.44 7.94 -14.57
CA ILE A 233 -14.35 7.77 -15.69
C ILE A 233 -13.70 8.38 -16.92
N THR A 234 -13.45 7.56 -17.93
CA THR A 234 -12.92 7.98 -19.24
C THR A 234 -13.79 7.42 -20.35
N GLY A 235 -14.34 8.29 -21.21
CA GLY A 235 -15.24 7.88 -22.28
C GLY A 235 -16.45 7.07 -21.81
N GLY A 236 -16.99 7.37 -20.63
CA GLY A 236 -18.11 6.64 -20.02
C GLY A 236 -17.76 5.32 -19.33
N HIS A 237 -16.50 4.89 -19.38
CA HIS A 237 -16.03 3.66 -18.74
C HIS A 237 -15.31 3.95 -17.41
N LYS A 238 -15.56 3.12 -16.39
CA LYS A 238 -14.79 3.12 -15.15
C LYS A 238 -13.47 2.38 -15.39
N VAL A 239 -12.36 3.03 -15.09
CA VAL A 239 -11.00 2.46 -15.22
C VAL A 239 -10.27 2.66 -13.90
N ASP A 240 -9.71 1.58 -13.36
CA ASP A 240 -8.78 1.66 -12.23
C ASP A 240 -7.38 1.99 -12.78
N LEU A 241 -6.82 3.10 -12.32
CA LEU A 241 -5.48 3.53 -12.74
C LEU A 241 -4.38 2.57 -12.28
N VAL A 242 -4.61 1.78 -11.24
CA VAL A 242 -3.65 0.77 -10.75
C VAL A 242 -3.50 -0.36 -11.78
N ASP A 243 -4.62 -0.79 -12.40
CA ASP A 243 -4.58 -1.81 -13.45
C ASP A 243 -3.81 -1.32 -14.68
N VAL A 244 -3.98 -0.03 -15.04
CA VAL A 244 -3.24 0.57 -16.15
C VAL A 244 -1.76 0.78 -15.82
N GLU A 245 -1.44 1.06 -14.56
CA GLU A 245 -0.07 1.35 -14.12
C GLU A 245 0.83 0.11 -14.25
N GLN A 246 0.31 -1.10 -14.03
CA GLN A 246 1.10 -2.32 -14.10
C GLN A 246 1.74 -2.55 -15.48
N PRO A 247 1.00 -2.61 -16.59
CA PRO A 247 1.61 -2.76 -17.93
C PRO A 247 2.49 -1.56 -18.32
N VAL A 248 2.16 -0.34 -17.87
CA VAL A 248 3.01 0.84 -18.09
C VAL A 248 4.35 0.70 -17.37
N GLN A 249 4.37 0.23 -16.12
CA GLN A 249 5.60 -0.03 -15.37
C GLN A 249 6.43 -1.14 -16.02
N GLN A 250 5.80 -2.22 -16.48
CA GLN A 250 6.50 -3.30 -17.18
C GLN A 250 7.11 -2.81 -18.50
N TRP A 251 6.38 -1.99 -19.27
CA TRP A 251 6.88 -1.38 -20.48
C TRP A 251 8.09 -0.47 -20.22
N ALA A 252 8.04 0.37 -19.18
CA ALA A 252 9.14 1.24 -18.78
C ALA A 252 10.35 0.43 -18.28
N ALA A 253 10.13 -0.58 -17.43
CA ALA A 253 11.19 -1.42 -16.88
C ALA A 253 12.00 -2.17 -17.94
N ARG A 254 11.38 -2.60 -19.06
CA ARG A 254 12.09 -3.19 -20.22
C ARG A 254 13.10 -2.22 -20.85
N ARG A 255 13.00 -0.92 -20.55
CA ARG A 255 13.86 0.17 -21.04
C ARG A 255 14.79 0.71 -19.96
N GLY A 256 14.84 0.06 -18.80
CA GLY A 256 15.61 0.52 -17.64
C GLY A 256 15.05 1.79 -17.00
N ALA A 257 13.76 2.06 -17.21
CA ALA A 257 13.06 3.26 -16.78
C ALA A 257 11.95 2.95 -15.77
N HIS A 258 11.37 4.01 -15.21
CA HIS A 258 10.18 3.93 -14.39
C HIS A 258 8.97 4.51 -15.14
N GLY A 259 7.80 3.97 -14.85
CA GLY A 259 6.52 4.42 -15.39
C GLY A 259 5.50 4.66 -14.29
N ALA A 260 4.63 5.64 -14.52
CA ALA A 260 3.48 5.92 -13.67
C ALA A 260 2.28 6.32 -14.53
N VAL A 261 1.10 6.29 -13.92
CA VAL A 261 -0.16 6.66 -14.60
C VAL A 261 -0.90 7.69 -13.76
N VAL A 262 -1.39 8.72 -14.43
CA VAL A 262 -2.29 9.72 -13.85
C VAL A 262 -3.48 9.96 -14.77
N ALA A 263 -4.56 10.46 -14.21
CA ALA A 263 -5.69 10.98 -14.99
C ALA A 263 -5.82 12.48 -14.77
N VAL A 264 -6.13 13.18 -15.84
CA VAL A 264 -6.40 14.62 -15.81
C VAL A 264 -7.76 14.91 -16.44
N PRO A 265 -8.46 15.97 -16.00
CA PRO A 265 -9.74 16.37 -16.58
C PRO A 265 -9.62 16.61 -18.09
N ASP A 266 -10.63 16.17 -18.81
CA ASP A 266 -10.73 16.30 -20.27
C ASP A 266 -12.17 16.62 -20.67
N ALA A 267 -12.34 17.57 -21.58
CA ALA A 267 -13.66 18.07 -21.98
C ALA A 267 -14.47 17.03 -22.77
N VAL A 268 -13.81 16.12 -23.50
CA VAL A 268 -14.44 15.11 -24.34
C VAL A 268 -14.63 13.79 -23.60
N TRP A 269 -13.59 13.40 -22.86
CA TRP A 269 -13.51 12.07 -22.23
C TRP A 269 -13.89 12.05 -20.75
N GLY A 270 -14.16 13.22 -20.14
CA GLY A 270 -14.29 13.39 -18.68
C GLY A 270 -12.93 13.36 -17.99
N ASN A 271 -12.17 12.30 -18.19
CA ASN A 271 -10.75 12.22 -17.84
C ASN A 271 -9.94 11.60 -18.98
N THR A 272 -8.72 12.09 -19.18
CA THR A 272 -7.71 11.46 -20.03
C THR A 272 -6.68 10.75 -19.18
N ILE A 273 -6.44 9.46 -19.49
CA ILE A 273 -5.39 8.66 -18.87
C ILE A 273 -4.06 8.98 -19.56
N ILE A 274 -3.07 9.37 -18.77
CA ILE A 274 -1.73 9.75 -19.22
C ILE A 274 -0.70 8.83 -18.58
N ALA A 275 0.14 8.22 -19.39
CA ALA A 275 1.33 7.54 -18.94
C ALA A 275 2.49 8.55 -18.82
N VAL A 276 3.30 8.40 -17.80
CA VAL A 276 4.48 9.24 -17.54
C VAL A 276 5.68 8.35 -17.36
N SER A 277 6.80 8.66 -18.02
CA SER A 277 8.04 7.88 -17.93
C SER A 277 9.25 8.79 -17.77
N ASP A 278 10.26 8.35 -17.04
CA ASP A 278 11.56 9.01 -16.88
C ASP A 278 12.57 8.61 -17.98
N SER A 279 12.10 7.97 -19.04
CA SER A 279 12.88 7.67 -20.24
C SER A 279 12.06 7.87 -21.52
N PRO A 280 12.72 8.21 -22.64
CA PRO A 280 12.05 8.33 -23.95
C PRO A 280 11.36 7.03 -24.35
N GLY A 281 10.23 7.17 -25.03
CA GLY A 281 9.50 6.03 -25.55
C GLY A 281 8.44 6.42 -26.57
N SER A 282 7.99 5.42 -27.33
CA SER A 282 6.91 5.60 -28.29
C SER A 282 5.56 5.39 -27.62
N LEU A 283 4.62 6.32 -27.81
CA LEU A 283 3.24 6.16 -27.36
C LEU A 283 2.60 4.92 -28.01
N VAL A 284 2.90 4.65 -29.28
CA VAL A 284 2.35 3.49 -30.00
C VAL A 284 2.81 2.18 -29.40
N ASP A 285 4.11 2.07 -29.05
CA ASP A 285 4.65 0.87 -28.39
C ASP A 285 4.04 0.66 -27.02
N LEU A 286 3.90 1.74 -26.23
CA LEU A 286 3.23 1.71 -24.94
C LEU A 286 1.78 1.24 -25.07
N GLN A 287 1.03 1.84 -26.01
CA GLN A 287 -0.36 1.49 -26.26
C GLN A 287 -0.51 0.02 -26.67
N THR A 288 0.42 -0.49 -27.48
CA THR A 288 0.44 -1.92 -27.85
C THR A 288 0.61 -2.80 -26.63
N ALA A 289 1.61 -2.50 -25.78
CA ALA A 289 1.84 -3.26 -24.56
C ALA A 289 0.66 -3.22 -23.58
N VAL A 290 -0.04 -2.08 -23.48
CA VAL A 290 -1.21 -1.97 -22.60
C VAL A 290 -2.42 -2.72 -23.17
N ARG A 291 -2.63 -2.72 -24.50
CA ARG A 291 -3.72 -3.45 -25.16
C ARG A 291 -3.61 -4.97 -25.04
N GLU A 292 -2.43 -5.50 -24.80
CA GLU A 292 -2.24 -6.94 -24.52
C GLU A 292 -2.92 -7.37 -23.21
N ALA A 293 -3.06 -6.43 -22.26
CA ALA A 293 -3.57 -6.72 -20.91
C ALA A 293 -4.94 -6.10 -20.63
N LEU A 294 -5.29 -4.99 -21.31
CA LEU A 294 -6.45 -4.17 -20.93
C LEU A 294 -7.29 -3.75 -22.16
N PRO A 295 -8.60 -3.48 -21.93
CA PRO A 295 -9.49 -2.99 -22.97
C PRO A 295 -9.04 -1.65 -23.54
N ALA A 296 -9.43 -1.36 -24.79
CA ALA A 296 -9.03 -0.16 -25.53
C ALA A 296 -9.35 1.17 -24.82
N TYR A 297 -10.44 1.22 -24.05
CA TYR A 297 -10.83 2.42 -23.30
C TYR A 297 -9.90 2.74 -22.10
N ALA A 298 -9.15 1.75 -21.59
CA ALA A 298 -8.19 1.91 -20.50
C ALA A 298 -6.79 2.29 -20.98
N VAL A 299 -6.54 2.29 -22.29
CA VAL A 299 -5.23 2.58 -22.87
C VAL A 299 -4.88 4.06 -22.72
N PRO A 300 -3.68 4.41 -22.20
CA PRO A 300 -3.23 5.80 -22.12
C PRO A 300 -3.27 6.50 -23.48
N ARG A 301 -3.81 7.71 -23.51
CA ARG A 301 -3.91 8.53 -24.73
C ARG A 301 -2.69 9.40 -24.97
N GLU A 302 -1.93 9.66 -23.93
CA GLU A 302 -0.72 10.46 -23.95
C GLU A 302 0.42 9.74 -23.22
N LEU A 303 1.64 9.94 -23.70
CA LEU A 303 2.88 9.60 -22.99
C LEU A 303 3.66 10.88 -22.77
N VAL A 304 3.93 11.22 -21.52
CA VAL A 304 4.73 12.38 -21.15
C VAL A 304 6.05 11.89 -20.60
N GLN A 305 7.14 12.37 -21.20
CA GLN A 305 8.48 12.16 -20.70
C GLN A 305 8.82 13.24 -19.67
N VAL A 306 9.46 12.82 -18.59
CA VAL A 306 9.99 13.68 -17.53
C VAL A 306 11.44 13.31 -17.23
N ASP A 307 12.21 14.21 -16.67
CA ASP A 307 13.62 13.93 -16.30
C ASP A 307 13.66 12.93 -15.13
N ARG A 308 12.70 13.04 -14.21
CA ARG A 308 12.61 12.16 -13.04
C ARG A 308 11.15 12.05 -12.57
N LEU A 309 10.71 10.83 -12.32
CA LEU A 309 9.41 10.61 -11.67
C LEU A 309 9.49 10.96 -10.17
N PRO A 310 8.53 11.75 -9.64
CA PRO A 310 8.36 11.95 -8.21
C PRO A 310 7.96 10.66 -7.49
N TRP A 311 8.63 10.38 -6.37
CA TRP A 311 8.35 9.21 -5.54
C TRP A 311 8.05 9.63 -4.12
N LEU A 312 7.08 8.96 -3.51
CA LEU A 312 6.86 9.01 -2.07
C LEU A 312 7.98 8.25 -1.34
N ALA A 313 8.22 8.61 -0.09
CA ALA A 313 9.17 7.88 0.76
C ALA A 313 8.79 6.40 0.97
N SER A 314 7.53 6.03 0.70
CA SER A 314 7.04 4.65 0.70
C SER A 314 7.48 3.81 -0.52
N GLY A 315 8.17 4.42 -1.50
CA GLY A 315 8.57 3.76 -2.74
C GLY A 315 7.46 3.65 -3.78
N LYS A 316 6.34 4.38 -3.62
CA LYS A 316 5.26 4.50 -4.61
C LYS A 316 5.41 5.79 -5.42
N PRO A 317 4.95 5.84 -6.68
CA PRO A 317 4.87 7.10 -7.43
C PRO A 317 4.01 8.14 -6.67
N ASP A 318 4.51 9.36 -6.59
CA ASP A 318 3.72 10.48 -6.05
C ASP A 318 2.76 11.00 -7.13
N ARG A 319 1.60 10.36 -7.23
CA ARG A 319 0.59 10.70 -8.25
C ARG A 319 0.09 12.14 -8.15
N VAL A 320 0.10 12.73 -6.97
CA VAL A 320 -0.32 14.13 -6.77
C VAL A 320 0.71 15.07 -7.39
N ALA A 321 1.99 14.86 -7.07
CA ALA A 321 3.07 15.65 -7.67
C ALA A 321 3.14 15.43 -9.19
N ILE A 322 3.03 14.18 -9.66
CA ILE A 322 3.02 13.84 -11.09
C ILE A 322 1.86 14.54 -11.80
N ARG A 323 0.63 14.45 -11.26
CA ARG A 323 -0.55 15.10 -11.85
C ARG A 323 -0.38 16.62 -11.92
N SER A 324 0.13 17.24 -10.85
CA SER A 324 0.38 18.69 -10.82
C SER A 324 1.40 19.12 -11.87
N MET A 325 2.45 18.32 -12.08
CA MET A 325 3.48 18.55 -13.11
C MET A 325 2.87 18.45 -14.52
N ILE A 326 2.06 17.41 -14.78
CA ILE A 326 1.39 17.21 -16.08
C ILE A 326 0.42 18.35 -16.38
N MET A 327 -0.35 18.81 -15.39
CA MET A 327 -1.26 19.94 -15.56
C MET A 327 -0.52 21.20 -15.99
N LYS A 328 0.62 21.52 -15.36
CA LYS A 328 1.47 22.67 -15.75
C LYS A 328 1.97 22.54 -17.20
N VAL A 329 2.47 21.38 -17.58
CA VAL A 329 2.96 21.13 -18.96
C VAL A 329 1.83 21.32 -19.98
N ARG A 330 0.61 20.87 -19.66
CA ARG A 330 -0.56 21.04 -20.56
C ARG A 330 -1.00 22.51 -20.66
N ASP A 331 -0.99 23.25 -19.56
CA ASP A 331 -1.33 24.67 -19.55
C ASP A 331 -0.32 25.50 -20.35
N GLU A 332 0.97 25.23 -20.22
CA GLU A 332 2.02 25.90 -21.02
C GLU A 332 1.88 25.62 -22.52
N ARG A 333 1.49 24.41 -22.91
CA ARG A 333 1.22 24.07 -24.32
C ARG A 333 -0.02 24.78 -24.86
N ARG A 334 -1.07 24.95 -24.03
CA ARG A 334 -2.28 25.68 -24.41
C ARG A 334 -2.05 27.18 -24.61
N VAL A 335 -1.12 27.76 -23.87
CA VAL A 335 -0.77 29.19 -24.00
C VAL A 335 0.08 29.46 -25.24
N ARG A 336 0.78 28.44 -25.77
CA ARG A 336 1.65 28.55 -26.95
C ARG A 336 0.94 28.19 -28.28
N ALA A 337 -0.24 27.62 -28.23
CA ALA A 337 -1.06 27.24 -29.38
C ALA A 337 -2.18 28.25 -29.62
#